data_37fab3a63acb5ba4c7866ee12ababa85
#
_entry.id   37fab3a63acb5ba4c7866ee12ababa85
#
_cell.length_a   1.000
_cell.length_b   1.000
_cell.length_c   1.000
_cell.angle_alpha   90.00
_cell.angle_beta   90.00
_cell.angle_gamma   90.00
#
_symmetry.space_group_name_H-M   'P 1'
#
loop_
_entity.id
_entity.type
_entity.pdbx_description
1 polymer ?
#
loop_
_entity_poly.entity_id
_entity_poly.type
_entity_poly.pdbx_seq_one_letter_code
_entity_poly.pdbx_strand_id
1 'polypeptide(L)'
;MELPAPGRPPTPESPGPLRGVKILSLEGLIGSGKSTQMQLLKERYKGDPRVVFVDEPVDDWNQLGLLEAMYNGQVDPGMFQLMALMSRIAPIQRALHSSAELIITERSPWSDYFVFARANLTGISLDTYAYTFSQIQNTLEDLVRIEATFVYLECDVDMAMARLKKRARSAEAGVPLAYMDLLRTKHEAMVELAQSDALAGQCHRDCSPVRPHPRLRTEAVVIDGARDKDAVHADLLRIAEAGLPAVRRARGYQDLWTFGPEERAERGEAAA
;
A
#
# COMPACT_ATOMS: atom_id res chain seq x y z
N MET A 1 -17.86 -58.94 -16.33
CA MET A 1 -17.49 -57.68 -17.00
C MET A 1 -17.30 -56.65 -15.89
N GLU A 2 -16.04 -56.54 -15.38
CA GLU A 2 -15.71 -55.65 -14.28
C GLU A 2 -15.52 -54.23 -14.84
N LEU A 3 -16.18 -53.27 -14.24
CA LEU A 3 -16.01 -51.84 -14.58
C LEU A 3 -14.60 -51.39 -14.12
N PRO A 4 -13.85 -50.62 -14.91
CA PRO A 4 -12.57 -50.09 -14.49
C PRO A 4 -12.76 -49.16 -13.30
N ALA A 5 -11.87 -49.23 -12.32
CA ALA A 5 -11.87 -48.39 -11.15
C ALA A 5 -11.81 -46.91 -11.55
N PRO A 6 -12.56 -46.00 -10.88
CA PRO A 6 -12.51 -44.58 -11.19
C PRO A 6 -11.08 -44.06 -11.01
N GLY A 7 -10.51 -43.46 -12.07
CA GLY A 7 -9.19 -42.86 -12.01
C GLY A 7 -9.13 -41.81 -10.91
N ARG A 8 -8.03 -41.81 -10.16
CA ARG A 8 -7.76 -40.82 -9.12
C ARG A 8 -7.84 -39.41 -9.77
N PRO A 9 -8.62 -38.48 -9.18
CA PRO A 9 -8.66 -37.13 -9.72
C PRO A 9 -7.22 -36.55 -9.74
N PRO A 10 -6.87 -35.76 -10.76
CA PRO A 10 -5.55 -35.15 -10.84
C PRO A 10 -5.29 -34.38 -9.55
N THR A 11 -4.14 -34.59 -8.94
CA THR A 11 -3.67 -33.77 -7.82
C THR A 11 -3.63 -32.33 -8.32
N PRO A 12 -4.24 -31.37 -7.59
CA PRO A 12 -4.14 -29.98 -7.98
C PRO A 12 -2.65 -29.61 -8.10
N GLU A 13 -2.26 -29.09 -9.25
CA GLU A 13 -0.91 -28.58 -9.46
C GLU A 13 -0.61 -27.58 -8.34
N SER A 14 0.58 -27.70 -7.72
CA SER A 14 1.02 -26.74 -6.74
C SER A 14 0.95 -25.34 -7.38
N PRO A 15 0.30 -24.35 -6.74
CA PRO A 15 0.23 -23.01 -7.30
C PRO A 15 1.65 -22.53 -7.58
N GLY A 16 1.88 -22.02 -8.78
CA GLY A 16 3.15 -21.46 -9.19
C GLY A 16 3.63 -20.37 -8.23
N PRO A 17 4.89 -19.90 -8.36
CA PRO A 17 5.42 -18.87 -7.47
C PRO A 17 4.53 -17.63 -7.52
N LEU A 18 4.11 -17.13 -6.35
CA LEU A 18 3.28 -15.93 -6.25
C LEU A 18 4.04 -14.72 -6.83
N ARG A 19 3.30 -13.91 -7.58
CA ARG A 19 3.79 -12.63 -8.08
C ARG A 19 4.21 -11.74 -6.91
N GLY A 20 5.39 -11.11 -7.00
CA GLY A 20 5.80 -10.03 -6.10
C GLY A 20 5.19 -8.70 -6.53
N VAL A 21 4.70 -7.92 -5.59
CA VAL A 21 4.22 -6.55 -5.81
C VAL A 21 4.85 -5.63 -4.77
N LYS A 22 5.33 -4.48 -5.23
CA LYS A 22 5.84 -3.44 -4.34
C LYS A 22 4.76 -2.43 -4.04
N ILE A 23 4.62 -2.10 -2.75
CA ILE A 23 3.73 -1.03 -2.27
C ILE A 23 4.60 0.06 -1.66
N LEU A 24 4.56 1.26 -2.21
CA LEU A 24 5.17 2.45 -1.63
C LEU A 24 4.06 3.29 -1.00
N SER A 25 4.07 3.39 0.31
CA SER A 25 3.05 4.14 1.06
C SER A 25 3.62 5.45 1.59
N LEU A 26 2.94 6.56 1.28
CA LEU A 26 3.24 7.86 1.87
C LEU A 26 2.56 7.97 3.23
N GLU A 27 3.34 8.00 4.28
CA GLU A 27 2.88 8.07 5.66
C GLU A 27 3.22 9.43 6.31
N GLY A 28 2.56 9.77 7.41
CA GLY A 28 2.83 10.99 8.15
C GLY A 28 1.56 11.69 8.64
N LEU A 29 1.73 12.76 9.40
CA LEU A 29 0.64 13.53 10.00
C LEU A 29 -0.36 14.07 8.97
N ILE A 30 -1.57 14.39 9.42
CA ILE A 30 -2.50 15.20 8.64
C ILE A 30 -1.79 16.56 8.39
N GLY A 31 -1.71 17.01 7.14
CA GLY A 31 -0.97 18.23 6.79
C GLY A 31 0.54 18.07 6.55
N SER A 32 1.12 16.86 6.62
CA SER A 32 2.55 16.64 6.34
C SER A 32 2.97 16.84 4.88
N GLY A 33 2.00 16.93 3.95
CA GLY A 33 2.28 17.16 2.51
C GLY A 33 2.11 15.93 1.61
N LYS A 34 1.64 14.80 2.12
CA LYS A 34 1.44 13.54 1.37
C LYS A 34 0.67 13.75 0.06
N SER A 35 -0.52 14.34 0.13
CA SER A 35 -1.38 14.55 -1.05
C SER A 35 -0.69 15.43 -2.12
N THR A 36 0.14 16.39 -1.70
CA THR A 36 0.94 17.21 -2.62
C THR A 36 1.96 16.34 -3.36
N GLN A 37 2.65 15.48 -2.64
CA GLN A 37 3.63 14.56 -3.22
C GLN A 37 2.97 13.49 -4.09
N MET A 38 1.79 13.00 -3.70
CA MET A 38 0.99 12.09 -4.54
C MET A 38 0.68 12.72 -5.91
N GLN A 39 0.28 13.99 -5.95
CA GLN A 39 0.00 14.68 -7.20
C GLN A 39 1.25 14.79 -8.09
N LEU A 40 2.40 15.14 -7.52
CA LEU A 40 3.66 15.23 -8.26
C LEU A 40 4.11 13.87 -8.80
N LEU A 41 3.96 12.80 -8.01
CA LEU A 41 4.26 11.44 -8.46
C LEU A 41 3.32 10.99 -9.58
N LYS A 42 2.02 11.32 -9.51
CA LYS A 42 1.05 11.02 -10.58
C LYS A 42 1.43 11.70 -11.89
N GLU A 43 1.86 12.96 -11.86
CA GLU A 43 2.34 13.66 -13.08
C GLU A 43 3.61 12.99 -13.63
N ARG A 44 4.54 12.60 -12.76
CA ARG A 44 5.81 11.93 -13.16
C ARG A 44 5.60 10.58 -13.83
N TYR A 45 4.67 9.77 -13.31
CA TYR A 45 4.37 8.43 -13.82
C TYR A 45 3.13 8.37 -14.72
N LYS A 46 2.67 9.51 -15.22
CA LYS A 46 1.51 9.60 -16.09
C LYS A 46 1.68 8.70 -17.32
N GLY A 47 0.77 7.73 -17.47
CA GLY A 47 0.79 6.80 -18.59
C GLY A 47 1.76 5.62 -18.45
N ASP A 48 2.47 5.46 -17.32
CA ASP A 48 3.26 4.26 -17.05
C ASP A 48 2.35 3.14 -16.51
N PRO A 49 2.08 2.06 -17.28
CA PRO A 49 1.15 1.01 -16.89
C PRO A 49 1.68 0.15 -15.72
N ARG A 50 2.95 0.28 -15.36
CA ARG A 50 3.57 -0.47 -14.25
C ARG A 50 3.25 0.16 -12.90
N VAL A 51 2.79 1.42 -12.87
CA VAL A 51 2.55 2.17 -11.64
C VAL A 51 1.06 2.44 -11.47
N VAL A 52 0.50 2.03 -10.36
CA VAL A 52 -0.89 2.32 -9.98
C VAL A 52 -0.91 3.17 -8.72
N PHE A 53 -1.75 4.18 -8.71
CA PHE A 53 -1.94 5.08 -7.57
C PHE A 53 -3.23 4.75 -6.83
N VAL A 54 -3.16 4.78 -5.51
CA VAL A 54 -4.31 4.62 -4.61
C VAL A 54 -4.34 5.82 -3.67
N ASP A 55 -5.31 6.69 -3.86
CA ASP A 55 -5.52 7.85 -3.01
C ASP A 55 -6.21 7.48 -1.69
N GLU A 56 -6.04 8.31 -0.67
CA GLU A 56 -6.86 8.25 0.52
C GLU A 56 -8.28 8.71 0.17
N PRO A 57 -9.34 7.92 0.46
CA PRO A 57 -10.72 8.21 0.02
C PRO A 57 -11.40 9.27 0.91
N VAL A 58 -10.69 10.35 1.25
CA VAL A 58 -11.17 11.43 2.12
C VAL A 58 -12.35 12.17 1.51
N ASP A 59 -12.37 12.29 0.19
CA ASP A 59 -13.47 12.99 -0.50
C ASP A 59 -14.77 12.23 -0.38
N ASP A 60 -14.76 10.90 -0.45
CA ASP A 60 -15.93 10.04 -0.22
C ASP A 60 -16.41 10.18 1.24
N TRP A 61 -15.48 10.17 2.20
CA TRP A 61 -15.82 10.34 3.62
C TRP A 61 -16.43 11.71 3.92
N ASN A 62 -15.94 12.76 3.26
CA ASN A 62 -16.48 14.13 3.39
C ASN A 62 -17.86 14.26 2.74
N GLN A 63 -18.07 13.71 1.54
CA GLN A 63 -19.37 13.73 0.86
C GLN A 63 -20.48 13.04 1.67
N LEU A 64 -20.09 11.97 2.38
CA LEU A 64 -21.01 11.24 3.28
C LEU A 64 -21.10 11.86 4.68
N GLY A 65 -20.35 12.92 4.98
CA GLY A 65 -20.31 13.55 6.30
C GLY A 65 -19.65 12.69 7.40
N LEU A 66 -19.02 11.58 7.03
CA LEU A 66 -18.50 10.59 7.98
C LEU A 66 -17.30 11.10 8.77
N LEU A 67 -16.42 11.87 8.12
CA LEU A 67 -15.23 12.40 8.77
C LEU A 67 -15.61 13.46 9.82
N GLU A 68 -16.54 14.34 9.50
CA GLU A 68 -17.05 15.33 10.44
C GLU A 68 -17.78 14.66 11.61
N ALA A 69 -18.65 13.68 11.32
CA ALA A 69 -19.36 12.90 12.32
C ALA A 69 -18.43 12.17 13.28
N MET A 70 -17.29 11.64 12.77
CA MET A 70 -16.27 11.01 13.60
C MET A 70 -15.63 12.02 14.56
N TYR A 71 -15.18 13.19 14.07
CA TYR A 71 -14.56 14.20 14.94
C TYR A 71 -15.53 14.81 15.96
N ASN A 72 -16.82 14.84 15.64
CA ASN A 72 -17.87 15.31 16.54
C ASN A 72 -18.42 14.22 17.48
N GLY A 73 -17.86 13.00 17.46
CA GLY A 73 -18.30 11.88 18.29
C GLY A 73 -19.70 11.35 17.96
N GLN A 74 -20.19 11.57 16.74
CA GLN A 74 -21.51 11.14 16.29
C GLN A 74 -21.51 9.73 15.66
N VAL A 75 -20.31 9.18 15.40
CA VAL A 75 -20.10 7.83 14.87
C VAL A 75 -19.22 7.07 15.86
N ASP A 76 -19.52 5.79 16.07
CA ASP A 76 -18.66 4.91 16.85
C ASP A 76 -17.27 4.84 16.20
N PRO A 77 -16.18 5.09 16.97
CA PRO A 77 -14.83 5.10 16.42
C PRO A 77 -14.44 3.79 15.73
N GLY A 78 -14.88 2.64 16.26
CA GLY A 78 -14.61 1.33 15.67
C GLY A 78 -15.27 1.15 14.31
N MET A 79 -16.53 1.60 14.18
CA MET A 79 -17.24 1.59 12.91
C MET A 79 -16.55 2.48 11.87
N PHE A 80 -16.11 3.68 12.27
CA PHE A 80 -15.36 4.57 11.37
C PHE A 80 -14.04 3.94 10.93
N GLN A 81 -13.27 3.39 11.86
CA GLN A 81 -11.97 2.77 11.53
C GLN A 81 -12.12 1.55 10.61
N LEU A 82 -13.15 0.72 10.80
CA LEU A 82 -13.44 -0.40 9.90
C LEU A 82 -13.85 0.08 8.50
N MET A 83 -14.68 1.10 8.42
CA MET A 83 -15.07 1.72 7.15
C MET A 83 -13.84 2.31 6.43
N ALA A 84 -12.98 3.04 7.14
CA ALA A 84 -11.76 3.60 6.59
C ALA A 84 -10.83 2.51 6.04
N LEU A 85 -10.60 1.43 6.80
CA LEU A 85 -9.82 0.27 6.37
C LEU A 85 -10.41 -0.35 5.10
N MET A 86 -11.71 -0.64 5.06
CA MET A 86 -12.36 -1.29 3.91
C MET A 86 -12.33 -0.42 2.66
N SER A 87 -12.55 0.89 2.82
CA SER A 87 -12.50 1.85 1.70
C SER A 87 -11.09 1.98 1.10
N ARG A 88 -10.03 1.73 1.87
CA ARG A 88 -8.63 1.69 1.43
C ARG A 88 -8.25 0.35 0.82
N ILE A 89 -8.69 -0.75 1.41
CA ILE A 89 -8.37 -2.12 0.95
C ILE A 89 -8.94 -2.38 -0.45
N ALA A 90 -10.16 -1.98 -0.72
CA ALA A 90 -10.81 -2.27 -1.98
C ALA A 90 -10.04 -1.75 -3.23
N PRO A 91 -9.54 -0.50 -3.29
CA PRO A 91 -8.70 -0.06 -4.40
C PRO A 91 -7.33 -0.73 -4.43
N ILE A 92 -6.70 -1.03 -3.27
CA ILE A 92 -5.44 -1.77 -3.22
C ILE A 92 -5.65 -3.17 -3.80
N GLN A 93 -6.69 -3.88 -3.42
CA GLN A 93 -7.01 -5.20 -3.95
C GLN A 93 -7.19 -5.17 -5.48
N ARG A 94 -7.89 -4.17 -6.02
CA ARG A 94 -7.98 -3.98 -7.48
C ARG A 94 -6.61 -3.77 -8.13
N ALA A 95 -5.74 -2.96 -7.51
CA ALA A 95 -4.39 -2.72 -7.99
C ALA A 95 -3.53 -4.02 -7.94
N LEU A 96 -3.68 -4.83 -6.91
CA LEU A 96 -3.01 -6.14 -6.81
C LEU A 96 -3.43 -7.12 -7.92
N HIS A 97 -4.64 -7.03 -8.44
CA HIS A 97 -5.11 -7.84 -9.58
C HIS A 97 -4.70 -7.27 -10.96
N SER A 98 -4.14 -6.06 -11.00
CA SER A 98 -3.64 -5.47 -12.25
C SER A 98 -2.23 -5.99 -12.59
N SER A 99 -1.66 -5.51 -13.70
CA SER A 99 -0.26 -5.76 -14.08
C SER A 99 0.74 -4.83 -13.40
N ALA A 100 0.31 -4.01 -12.42
CA ALA A 100 1.18 -3.06 -11.74
C ALA A 100 2.35 -3.76 -11.05
N GLU A 101 3.54 -3.21 -11.19
CA GLU A 101 4.76 -3.64 -10.51
C GLU A 101 4.99 -2.83 -9.23
N LEU A 102 4.51 -1.59 -9.22
CA LEU A 102 4.56 -0.65 -8.11
C LEU A 102 3.17 -0.06 -7.86
N ILE A 103 2.69 -0.15 -6.64
CA ILE A 103 1.49 0.53 -6.17
C ILE A 103 1.93 1.65 -5.23
N ILE A 104 1.57 2.90 -5.55
CA ILE A 104 1.87 4.05 -4.68
C ILE A 104 0.58 4.46 -3.98
N THR A 105 0.60 4.47 -2.65
CA THR A 105 -0.60 4.75 -1.84
C THR A 105 -0.41 6.00 -0.98
N GLU A 106 -1.48 6.78 -0.81
CA GLU A 106 -1.56 7.74 0.30
C GLU A 106 -2.10 6.99 1.52
N ARG A 107 -1.23 6.74 2.50
CA ARG A 107 -1.41 5.85 3.65
C ARG A 107 -1.56 4.37 3.26
N SER A 108 -1.53 3.54 4.26
CA SER A 108 -1.57 2.09 4.11
C SER A 108 -2.54 1.44 5.09
N PRO A 109 -2.96 0.20 4.84
CA PRO A 109 -3.69 -0.59 5.82
C PRO A 109 -2.94 -0.77 7.14
N TRP A 110 -1.62 -0.75 7.09
CA TRP A 110 -0.78 -0.83 8.30
C TRP A 110 -0.87 0.44 9.12
N SER A 111 -0.88 1.64 8.52
CA SER A 111 -1.13 2.87 9.26
C SER A 111 -2.57 2.97 9.79
N ASP A 112 -3.56 2.40 9.09
CA ASP A 112 -4.92 2.29 9.65
C ASP A 112 -4.92 1.51 10.97
N TYR A 113 -4.15 0.42 11.05
CA TYR A 113 -4.05 -0.38 12.27
C TYR A 113 -3.08 0.24 13.31
N PHE A 114 -1.79 0.41 12.93
CA PHE A 114 -0.75 0.79 13.89
C PHE A 114 -0.85 2.23 14.36
N VAL A 115 -1.48 3.10 13.59
CA VAL A 115 -1.61 4.53 13.93
C VAL A 115 -3.04 4.84 14.35
N PHE A 116 -4.00 4.75 13.43
CA PHE A 116 -5.33 5.29 13.65
C PHE A 116 -6.20 4.43 14.56
N ALA A 117 -6.26 3.11 14.34
CA ALA A 117 -7.01 2.24 15.24
C ALA A 117 -6.44 2.28 16.66
N ARG A 118 -5.11 2.23 16.82
CA ARG A 118 -4.45 2.31 18.12
C ARG A 118 -4.49 3.70 18.77
N ALA A 119 -4.82 4.75 18.03
CA ALA A 119 -5.07 6.08 18.60
C ALA A 119 -6.53 6.25 19.06
N ASN A 120 -7.48 5.55 18.42
CA ASN A 120 -8.90 5.80 18.62
C ASN A 120 -9.65 4.67 19.33
N LEU A 121 -9.07 3.45 19.40
CA LEU A 121 -9.74 2.27 19.96
C LEU A 121 -8.96 1.72 21.15
N THR A 122 -9.71 1.10 22.07
CA THR A 122 -9.16 0.40 23.23
C THR A 122 -9.95 -0.86 23.54
N GLY A 123 -9.37 -1.79 24.31
CA GLY A 123 -10.03 -3.01 24.77
C GLY A 123 -10.62 -3.82 23.63
N ILE A 124 -11.82 -4.34 23.81
CA ILE A 124 -12.49 -5.25 22.86
C ILE A 124 -12.68 -4.64 21.47
N SER A 125 -12.86 -3.32 21.35
CA SER A 125 -12.97 -2.66 20.05
C SER A 125 -11.66 -2.71 19.26
N LEU A 126 -10.52 -2.50 19.92
CA LEU A 126 -9.20 -2.63 19.31
C LEU A 126 -8.90 -4.09 18.95
N ASP A 127 -9.24 -5.05 19.84
CA ASP A 127 -9.03 -6.47 19.59
C ASP A 127 -9.86 -6.95 18.38
N THR A 128 -11.12 -6.51 18.28
CA THR A 128 -12.00 -6.81 17.15
C THR A 128 -11.43 -6.24 15.83
N TYR A 129 -10.95 -5.00 15.88
CA TYR A 129 -10.30 -4.38 14.73
C TYR A 129 -9.04 -5.14 14.32
N ALA A 130 -8.18 -5.47 15.27
CA ALA A 130 -6.95 -6.22 15.05
C ALA A 130 -7.22 -7.56 14.39
N TYR A 131 -8.23 -8.30 14.88
CA TYR A 131 -8.65 -9.56 14.27
C TYR A 131 -9.11 -9.37 12.81
N THR A 132 -9.97 -8.38 12.56
CA THR A 132 -10.47 -8.08 11.21
C THR A 132 -9.32 -7.69 10.27
N PHE A 133 -8.41 -6.83 10.73
CA PHE A 133 -7.22 -6.43 9.98
C PHE A 133 -6.38 -7.64 9.59
N SER A 134 -6.14 -8.57 10.53
CA SER A 134 -5.36 -9.77 10.26
C SER A 134 -6.00 -10.68 9.21
N GLN A 135 -7.33 -10.83 9.21
CA GLN A 135 -8.03 -11.64 8.20
C GLN A 135 -7.88 -11.02 6.80
N ILE A 136 -7.97 -9.69 6.71
CA ILE A 136 -7.76 -8.97 5.45
C ILE A 136 -6.31 -9.12 4.98
N GLN A 137 -5.33 -8.94 5.88
CA GLN A 137 -3.92 -9.10 5.55
C GLN A 137 -3.63 -10.50 5.03
N ASN A 138 -4.13 -11.54 5.70
CA ASN A 138 -4.01 -12.94 5.25
C ASN A 138 -4.53 -13.11 3.83
N THR A 139 -5.71 -12.57 3.55
CA THR A 139 -6.33 -12.66 2.21
C THR A 139 -5.46 -12.00 1.14
N LEU A 140 -4.86 -10.84 1.42
CA LEU A 140 -3.98 -10.15 0.47
C LEU A 140 -2.69 -10.95 0.24
N GLU A 141 -2.09 -11.49 1.29
CA GLU A 141 -0.85 -12.26 1.22
C GLU A 141 -1.04 -13.64 0.58
N ASP A 142 -2.24 -14.18 0.57
CA ASP A 142 -2.57 -15.39 -0.18
C ASP A 142 -2.57 -15.15 -1.70
N LEU A 143 -2.80 -13.91 -2.14
CA LEU A 143 -2.84 -13.53 -3.56
C LEU A 143 -1.46 -13.21 -4.13
N VAL A 144 -0.60 -12.53 -3.36
CA VAL A 144 0.67 -11.99 -3.80
C VAL A 144 1.71 -11.98 -2.68
N ARG A 145 3.01 -11.85 -3.06
CA ARG A 145 4.06 -11.49 -2.12
C ARG A 145 4.14 -9.96 -2.07
N ILE A 146 4.03 -9.37 -0.89
CA ILE A 146 4.04 -7.93 -0.70
C ILE A 146 5.40 -7.47 -0.14
N GLU A 147 6.01 -6.50 -0.83
CA GLU A 147 7.15 -5.72 -0.33
C GLU A 147 6.65 -4.30 -0.10
N ALA A 148 6.48 -3.90 1.16
CA ALA A 148 5.93 -2.60 1.53
C ALA A 148 7.04 -1.66 2.02
N THR A 149 7.21 -0.52 1.36
CA THR A 149 8.09 0.57 1.77
C THR A 149 7.22 1.72 2.31
N PHE A 150 7.35 2.02 3.59
CA PHE A 150 6.69 3.17 4.21
C PHE A 150 7.59 4.38 4.14
N VAL A 151 7.17 5.41 3.42
CA VAL A 151 7.89 6.70 3.39
C VAL A 151 7.20 7.65 4.35
N TYR A 152 7.80 7.80 5.51
CA TYR A 152 7.33 8.70 6.54
C TYR A 152 7.79 10.14 6.27
N LEU A 153 6.85 10.99 5.89
CA LEU A 153 7.08 12.44 5.78
C LEU A 153 7.01 13.04 7.18
N GLU A 154 8.16 13.09 7.83
CA GLU A 154 8.32 13.67 9.17
C GLU A 154 8.06 15.16 9.15
N CYS A 155 7.27 15.65 10.08
CA CYS A 155 6.87 17.04 10.14
C CYS A 155 6.48 17.38 11.59
N ASP A 156 6.94 18.52 12.06
CA ASP A 156 6.51 19.02 13.36
C ASP A 156 5.01 19.24 13.43
N VAL A 157 4.43 18.96 14.60
CA VAL A 157 2.99 19.09 14.82
C VAL A 157 2.52 20.53 14.57
N ASP A 158 3.29 21.54 15.01
CA ASP A 158 2.96 22.95 14.79
C ASP A 158 2.92 23.30 13.30
N MET A 159 3.88 22.81 12.53
CA MET A 159 3.89 22.98 11.06
C MET A 159 2.71 22.28 10.40
N ALA A 160 2.40 21.05 10.80
CA ALA A 160 1.26 20.29 10.31
C ALA A 160 -0.05 21.05 10.60
N MET A 161 -0.23 21.54 11.82
CA MET A 161 -1.39 22.35 12.24
C MET A 161 -1.49 23.67 11.46
N ALA A 162 -0.38 24.35 11.22
CA ALA A 162 -0.36 25.57 10.39
C ALA A 162 -0.81 25.28 8.95
N ARG A 163 -0.36 24.16 8.37
CA ARG A 163 -0.76 23.71 7.04
C ARG A 163 -2.24 23.30 6.99
N LEU A 164 -2.78 22.64 8.03
CA LEU A 164 -4.20 22.34 8.17
C LEU A 164 -5.06 23.62 8.17
N LYS A 165 -4.69 24.60 9.02
CA LYS A 165 -5.39 25.89 9.09
C LYS A 165 -5.40 26.61 7.74
N LYS A 166 -4.27 26.59 7.03
CA LYS A 166 -4.16 27.21 5.68
C LYS A 166 -5.02 26.49 4.64
N ARG A 167 -5.14 25.15 4.73
CA ARG A 167 -5.98 24.34 3.82
C ARG A 167 -7.47 24.54 4.06
N ALA A 168 -7.87 24.88 5.29
CA ALA A 168 -9.22 25.24 5.70
C ALA A 168 -10.34 24.24 5.34
N ARG A 169 -10.04 22.91 5.41
CA ARG A 169 -11.09 21.89 5.31
C ARG A 169 -11.94 21.91 6.56
N SER A 170 -13.28 22.05 6.42
CA SER A 170 -14.23 22.17 7.54
C SER A 170 -14.14 20.99 8.51
N ALA A 171 -14.08 19.76 8.00
CA ALA A 171 -13.98 18.55 8.82
C ALA A 171 -12.73 18.47 9.70
N GLU A 172 -11.64 19.17 9.32
CA GLU A 172 -10.36 19.12 10.03
C GLU A 172 -10.16 20.32 10.98
N ALA A 173 -11.08 21.29 11.00
CA ALA A 173 -10.92 22.52 11.77
C ALA A 173 -10.88 22.28 13.30
N GLY A 174 -11.45 21.18 13.76
CA GLY A 174 -11.53 20.81 15.19
C GLY A 174 -10.47 19.80 15.65
N VAL A 175 -9.50 19.43 14.84
CA VAL A 175 -8.47 18.42 15.19
C VAL A 175 -7.62 18.95 16.37
N PRO A 176 -7.65 18.29 17.55
CA PRO A 176 -6.89 18.74 18.71
C PRO A 176 -5.37 18.57 18.54
N LEU A 177 -4.59 19.49 19.09
CA LEU A 177 -3.12 19.39 19.11
C LEU A 177 -2.65 18.08 19.75
N ALA A 178 -3.23 17.71 20.89
CA ALA A 178 -2.91 16.47 21.60
C ALA A 178 -3.16 15.21 20.74
N TYR A 179 -4.17 15.24 19.86
CA TYR A 179 -4.41 14.14 18.93
C TYR A 179 -3.33 14.05 17.85
N MET A 180 -2.85 15.20 17.36
CA MET A 180 -1.74 15.24 16.41
C MET A 180 -0.43 14.72 17.03
N ASP A 181 -0.13 15.04 18.29
CA ASP A 181 1.01 14.49 19.03
C ASP A 181 0.88 12.97 19.22
N LEU A 182 -0.33 12.49 19.53
CA LEU A 182 -0.60 11.06 19.62
C LEU A 182 -0.36 10.37 18.28
N LEU A 183 -0.88 10.92 17.18
CA LEU A 183 -0.67 10.38 15.85
C LEU A 183 0.82 10.35 15.46
N ARG A 184 1.59 11.39 15.81
CA ARG A 184 3.04 11.43 15.60
C ARG A 184 3.72 10.26 16.30
N THR A 185 3.47 10.10 17.59
CA THR A 185 4.03 9.00 18.40
C THR A 185 3.68 7.62 17.81
N LYS A 186 2.45 7.44 17.31
CA LYS A 186 2.05 6.18 16.70
C LYS A 186 2.73 5.94 15.34
N HIS A 187 2.93 6.97 14.52
CA HIS A 187 3.70 6.84 13.28
C HIS A 187 5.16 6.48 13.55
N GLU A 188 5.81 7.16 14.49
CA GLU A 188 7.19 6.87 14.89
C GLU A 188 7.34 5.41 15.32
N ALA A 189 6.45 4.91 16.18
CA ALA A 189 6.45 3.52 16.61
C ALA A 189 6.23 2.53 15.44
N MET A 190 5.37 2.84 14.46
CA MET A 190 5.17 2.03 13.26
C MET A 190 6.44 2.01 12.40
N VAL A 191 7.10 3.15 12.23
CA VAL A 191 8.35 3.29 11.47
C VAL A 191 9.45 2.44 12.10
N GLU A 192 9.64 2.51 13.43
CA GLU A 192 10.62 1.69 14.15
C GLU A 192 10.38 0.19 13.97
N LEU A 193 9.11 -0.26 14.04
CA LEU A 193 8.75 -1.65 13.77
C LEU A 193 9.09 -2.07 12.33
N ALA A 194 8.83 -1.21 11.35
CA ALA A 194 9.12 -1.50 9.95
C ALA A 194 10.63 -1.52 9.66
N GLN A 195 11.40 -0.61 10.25
CA GLN A 195 12.87 -0.55 10.11
C GLN A 195 13.57 -1.75 10.74
N SER A 196 13.00 -2.31 11.81
CA SER A 196 13.52 -3.52 12.47
C SER A 196 12.99 -4.83 11.89
N ASP A 197 12.22 -4.79 10.80
CA ASP A 197 11.50 -5.93 10.21
C ASP A 197 10.58 -6.66 11.22
N ALA A 198 10.18 -5.95 12.27
CA ALA A 198 9.36 -6.52 13.34
C ALA A 198 7.84 -6.32 13.13
N LEU A 199 7.44 -5.51 12.16
CA LEU A 199 6.05 -5.10 11.95
C LEU A 199 5.16 -6.29 11.63
N ALA A 200 5.56 -7.19 10.73
CA ALA A 200 4.84 -8.40 10.41
C ALA A 200 4.68 -9.30 11.65
N GLY A 201 5.72 -9.47 12.44
CA GLY A 201 5.69 -10.21 13.69
C GLY A 201 4.81 -9.58 14.77
N GLN A 202 4.68 -8.25 14.79
CA GLN A 202 3.80 -7.54 15.73
C GLN A 202 2.32 -7.74 15.34
N CYS A 203 1.97 -7.65 14.07
CA CYS A 203 0.64 -8.01 13.57
C CYS A 203 0.22 -9.40 14.07
N HIS A 204 1.15 -10.33 14.05
CA HIS A 204 0.95 -11.70 14.54
C HIS A 204 0.65 -11.79 16.04
N ARG A 205 1.46 -11.12 16.87
CA ARG A 205 1.27 -11.15 18.33
C ARG A 205 -0.05 -10.53 18.75
N ASP A 206 -0.47 -9.48 18.07
CA ASP A 206 -1.70 -8.74 18.40
C ASP A 206 -2.96 -9.49 17.97
N CYS A 207 -2.85 -10.39 17.01
CA CYS A 207 -4.00 -10.97 16.31
C CYS A 207 -4.05 -12.52 16.43
N SER A 208 -3.48 -13.13 17.47
CA SER A 208 -3.53 -14.60 17.68
C SER A 208 -4.95 -15.19 17.53
N PRO A 209 -5.15 -16.30 16.78
CA PRO A 209 -4.20 -17.35 16.37
C PRO A 209 -3.84 -17.32 14.86
N VAL A 210 -3.29 -16.26 14.38
CA VAL A 210 -2.99 -16.09 12.96
C VAL A 210 -1.64 -16.73 12.61
N ARG A 211 -1.54 -17.31 11.40
CA ARG A 211 -0.31 -17.97 10.93
C ARG A 211 0.81 -16.95 10.67
N PRO A 212 2.10 -17.31 10.91
CA PRO A 212 3.23 -16.48 10.51
C PRO A 212 3.18 -16.23 8.99
N HIS A 213 3.23 -14.94 8.58
CA HIS A 213 3.20 -14.57 7.17
C HIS A 213 4.62 -14.28 6.65
N PRO A 214 5.28 -15.29 6.04
CA PRO A 214 6.62 -15.08 5.46
C PRO A 214 6.60 -14.25 4.18
N ARG A 215 5.43 -13.73 3.76
CA ARG A 215 5.22 -13.10 2.45
C ARG A 215 5.19 -11.60 2.48
N LEU A 216 5.05 -10.99 3.67
CA LEU A 216 5.17 -9.56 3.87
C LEU A 216 6.59 -9.21 4.27
N ARG A 217 7.24 -8.33 3.51
CA ARG A 217 8.46 -7.63 3.90
C ARG A 217 8.16 -6.17 4.04
N THR A 218 8.69 -5.55 5.09
CA THR A 218 8.47 -4.13 5.37
C THR A 218 9.80 -3.41 5.55
N GLU A 219 9.85 -2.20 5.05
CA GLU A 219 10.93 -1.25 5.32
C GLU A 219 10.34 0.13 5.53
N ALA A 220 11.05 1.01 6.20
CA ALA A 220 10.62 2.40 6.35
C ALA A 220 11.78 3.36 6.09
N VAL A 221 11.46 4.44 5.39
CA VAL A 221 12.36 5.56 5.10
C VAL A 221 11.75 6.82 5.67
N VAL A 222 12.53 7.58 6.43
CA VAL A 222 12.11 8.87 6.97
C VAL A 222 12.63 9.98 6.07
N ILE A 223 11.75 10.88 5.64
CA ILE A 223 12.08 12.08 4.90
C ILE A 223 11.63 13.29 5.71
N ASP A 224 12.52 14.25 5.93
CA ASP A 224 12.17 15.54 6.50
C ASP A 224 11.18 16.29 5.60
N GLY A 225 9.91 16.27 5.99
CA GLY A 225 8.78 16.91 5.29
C GLY A 225 8.70 18.42 5.51
N ALA A 226 9.60 19.00 6.31
CA ALA A 226 9.73 20.45 6.48
C ALA A 226 10.54 21.09 5.36
N ARG A 227 11.35 20.31 4.65
CA ARG A 227 12.17 20.77 3.52
C ARG A 227 11.31 21.29 2.36
N ASP A 228 11.98 21.90 1.41
CA ASP A 228 11.35 22.33 0.16
C ASP A 228 10.63 21.20 -0.54
N LYS A 229 9.47 21.51 -1.12
CA LYS A 229 8.58 20.55 -1.78
C LYS A 229 9.29 19.74 -2.87
N ASP A 230 10.13 20.40 -3.67
CA ASP A 230 10.80 19.77 -4.81
C ASP A 230 11.98 18.90 -4.34
N ALA A 231 12.64 19.27 -3.24
CA ALA A 231 13.66 18.46 -2.59
C ALA A 231 13.07 17.18 -1.99
N VAL A 232 11.92 17.26 -1.32
CA VAL A 232 11.16 16.08 -0.82
C VAL A 232 10.73 15.20 -2.00
N HIS A 233 10.24 15.82 -3.08
CA HIS A 233 9.84 15.09 -4.27
C HIS A 233 10.99 14.33 -4.93
N ALA A 234 12.19 14.92 -5.01
CA ALA A 234 13.36 14.27 -5.57
C ALA A 234 13.78 13.01 -4.76
N ASP A 235 13.65 13.05 -3.44
CA ASP A 235 13.90 11.88 -2.60
C ASP A 235 12.86 10.78 -2.83
N LEU A 236 11.58 11.16 -2.90
CA LEU A 236 10.48 10.23 -3.20
C LEU A 236 10.64 9.56 -4.56
N LEU A 237 11.06 10.31 -5.58
CA LEU A 237 11.33 9.75 -6.91
C LEU A 237 12.41 8.69 -6.87
N ARG A 238 13.53 8.94 -6.16
CA ARG A 238 14.61 7.95 -6.03
C ARG A 238 14.12 6.65 -5.38
N ILE A 239 13.26 6.75 -4.35
CA ILE A 239 12.69 5.58 -3.68
C ILE A 239 11.72 4.84 -4.62
N ALA A 240 10.84 5.56 -5.32
CA ALA A 240 9.90 4.98 -6.25
C ALA A 240 10.59 4.30 -7.43
N GLU A 241 11.63 4.92 -7.99
CA GLU A 241 12.43 4.36 -9.09
C GLU A 241 13.20 3.10 -8.64
N ALA A 242 13.72 3.07 -7.42
CA ALA A 242 14.33 1.86 -6.84
C ALA A 242 13.30 0.74 -6.62
N GLY A 243 12.04 1.09 -6.43
CA GLY A 243 10.91 0.15 -6.34
C GLY A 243 10.54 -0.51 -7.66
N LEU A 244 10.80 0.14 -8.78
CA LEU A 244 10.52 -0.43 -10.10
C LEU A 244 11.67 -1.35 -10.53
N PRO A 245 11.39 -2.55 -11.06
CA PRO A 245 12.42 -3.37 -11.66
C PRO A 245 13.06 -2.60 -12.82
N ALA A 246 14.39 -2.75 -12.95
CA ALA A 246 15.10 -2.17 -14.10
C ALA A 246 14.39 -2.58 -15.38
N VAL A 247 14.09 -1.62 -16.24
CA VAL A 247 13.49 -1.89 -17.54
C VAL A 247 14.45 -2.84 -18.26
N ARG A 248 14.14 -4.13 -18.28
CA ARG A 248 14.75 -5.01 -19.26
C ARG A 248 14.30 -4.41 -20.59
N ARG A 249 15.22 -3.76 -21.31
CA ARG A 249 14.97 -3.48 -22.73
C ARG A 249 14.54 -4.80 -23.32
N ALA A 250 13.28 -4.93 -23.64
CA ALA A 250 12.82 -6.06 -24.43
C ALA A 250 13.77 -6.09 -25.61
N ARG A 251 14.56 -7.15 -25.73
CA ARG A 251 15.25 -7.44 -26.99
C ARG A 251 14.14 -7.37 -28.00
N GLY A 252 14.32 -6.51 -28.99
CA GLY A 252 13.24 -6.19 -29.90
C GLY A 252 12.59 -7.46 -30.40
N TYR A 253 11.27 -7.43 -30.57
CA TYR A 253 10.44 -8.54 -31.09
C TYR A 253 11.00 -9.11 -32.41
N GLN A 254 11.94 -8.41 -33.04
CA GLN A 254 12.67 -8.80 -34.22
C GLN A 254 13.69 -9.93 -33.99
N ASP A 255 14.20 -10.12 -32.74
CA ASP A 255 15.20 -11.16 -32.46
C ASP A 255 14.61 -12.56 -32.21
N LEU A 256 13.28 -12.67 -32.10
CA LEU A 256 12.58 -13.95 -31.91
C LEU A 256 12.25 -14.67 -33.24
N TRP A 257 12.50 -14.05 -34.40
CA TRP A 257 12.16 -14.59 -35.71
C TRP A 257 13.36 -14.62 -36.68
N THR A 258 14.58 -14.60 -36.19
CA THR A 258 15.74 -14.95 -37.02
C THR A 258 15.81 -16.47 -37.19
N PHE A 259 15.07 -16.97 -38.18
CA PHE A 259 15.26 -18.35 -38.62
C PHE A 259 16.70 -18.49 -39.15
N GLY A 260 17.42 -19.56 -38.74
CA GLY A 260 18.71 -19.90 -39.27
C GLY A 260 18.63 -20.13 -40.80
N PRO A 261 19.78 -20.04 -41.50
CA PRO A 261 19.80 -20.22 -42.93
C PRO A 261 19.20 -21.57 -43.43
N GLU A 262 19.22 -22.59 -42.61
CA GLU A 262 18.66 -23.91 -42.91
C GLU A 262 17.13 -23.93 -42.86
N GLU A 263 16.49 -23.17 -41.97
CA GLU A 263 15.02 -23.10 -41.85
C GLU A 263 14.39 -22.22 -42.92
N ARG A 264 15.13 -21.30 -43.57
CA ARG A 264 14.67 -20.50 -44.69
C ARG A 264 14.60 -21.30 -45.98
N ALA A 265 15.49 -22.27 -46.15
CA ALA A 265 15.52 -23.14 -47.32
C ALA A 265 14.30 -24.09 -47.39
N GLU A 266 13.77 -24.53 -46.25
CA GLU A 266 12.59 -25.41 -46.20
C GLU A 266 11.25 -24.68 -46.53
N ARG A 267 11.25 -23.36 -46.45
CA ARG A 267 10.03 -22.55 -46.75
C ARG A 267 10.02 -21.95 -48.17
N GLY A 268 11.01 -22.18 -48.99
CA GLY A 268 11.03 -21.71 -50.37
C GLY A 268 11.22 -20.19 -50.52
N GLU A 269 11.68 -19.46 -49.51
CA GLU A 269 11.96 -18.02 -49.61
C GLU A 269 13.33 -17.80 -50.23
N ALA A 270 13.35 -17.30 -51.47
CA ALA A 270 14.55 -16.94 -52.19
C ALA A 270 15.24 -15.75 -51.50
N ALA A 271 16.56 -15.86 -51.35
CA ALA A 271 17.40 -14.77 -50.82
C ALA A 271 17.29 -13.56 -51.76
N ALA A 272 16.85 -12.43 -51.22
CA ALA A 272 16.98 -11.11 -51.82
C ALA A 272 18.21 -10.40 -51.29
#